data_c99ef6b20c45840fda8b4fd46bd8f3e8
#
_entry.id   c99ef6b20c45840fda8b4fd46bd8f3e8
#
_cell.length_a   1.000
_cell.length_b   1.000
_cell.length_c   1.000
_cell.angle_alpha   90.00
_cell.angle_beta   90.00
_cell.angle_gamma   90.00
#
_symmetry.space_group_name_H-M   'P 1'
#
loop_
_entity.id
_entity.type
_entity.pdbx_description
1 polymer ?
#
loop_
_entity_poly.entity_id
_entity_poly.type
_entity_poly.pdbx_seq_one_letter_code
_entity_poly.pdbx_strand_id
1 'polypeptide(L)'
;MSGSASCDSDISLILVWRCIVSFMDSHSMTLVVALILLMMGSAFFSATETAFSSLNKPRLKNMAAEGNKKAKLAYKLAENYDELISSTLVGNNVVNIAATTIGTLLFVGWLGSNGATVSTIFMTVITLVFGEITPKSLAKECPEKFAITVAP
;
A
#
# COMPACT_ATOMS: atom_id res chain seq x y z
N MET A 1 -17.49 45.77 16.54
CA MET A 1 -17.72 44.37 16.09
C MET A 1 -16.49 43.88 15.34
N SER A 2 -15.36 43.63 16.00
CA SER A 2 -14.11 43.17 15.35
C SER A 2 -13.31 42.16 16.22
N GLY A 3 -13.98 41.40 17.07
CA GLY A 3 -13.31 40.50 18.01
C GLY A 3 -13.44 38.99 17.73
N SER A 4 -14.19 38.59 16.69
CA SER A 4 -14.42 37.16 16.41
C SER A 4 -13.42 36.53 15.42
N ALA A 5 -12.84 37.32 14.54
CA ALA A 5 -11.94 36.81 13.50
C ALA A 5 -10.54 36.42 14.02
N SER A 6 -10.08 37.03 15.12
CA SER A 6 -8.76 36.67 15.71
C SER A 6 -8.80 35.38 16.53
N CYS A 7 -9.95 35.08 17.15
CA CYS A 7 -10.10 33.86 17.96
C CYS A 7 -10.14 32.59 17.10
N ASP A 8 -10.71 32.63 15.89
CA ASP A 8 -10.74 31.49 14.97
C ASP A 8 -9.35 31.17 14.34
N SER A 9 -8.54 32.23 14.13
CA SER A 9 -7.17 32.07 13.63
C SER A 9 -6.26 31.41 14.68
N ASP A 10 -6.42 31.78 15.95
CA ASP A 10 -5.63 31.23 17.05
C ASP A 10 -6.00 29.76 17.32
N ILE A 11 -7.28 29.42 17.19
CA ILE A 11 -7.76 28.02 17.36
C ILE A 11 -7.21 27.15 16.23
N SER A 12 -7.22 27.60 14.99
CA SER A 12 -6.65 26.85 13.85
C SER A 12 -5.13 26.67 13.99
N LEU A 13 -4.41 27.68 14.44
CA LEU A 13 -2.96 27.58 14.71
C LEU A 13 -2.65 26.62 15.86
N ILE A 14 -3.43 26.62 16.93
CA ILE A 14 -3.28 25.71 18.06
C ILE A 14 -3.58 24.27 17.63
N LEU A 15 -4.59 24.04 16.79
CA LEU A 15 -4.91 22.72 16.24
C LEU A 15 -3.79 22.20 15.32
N VAL A 16 -3.25 23.04 14.45
CA VAL A 16 -2.11 22.69 13.59
C VAL A 16 -0.87 22.39 14.44
N TRP A 17 -0.59 23.22 15.46
CA TRP A 17 0.54 23.00 16.38
C TRP A 17 0.38 21.68 17.16
N ARG A 18 -0.80 21.40 17.65
CA ARG A 18 -1.12 20.13 18.34
C ARG A 18 -0.95 18.92 17.41
N CYS A 19 -1.37 19.05 16.16
CA CYS A 19 -1.20 18.02 15.15
C CYS A 19 0.30 17.77 14.85
N ILE A 20 1.10 18.84 14.73
CA ILE A 20 2.56 18.74 14.49
C ILE A 20 3.28 18.16 15.72
N VAL A 21 2.95 18.57 16.92
CA VAL A 21 3.57 18.05 18.14
C VAL A 21 3.18 16.59 18.38
N SER A 22 1.94 16.22 18.14
CA SER A 22 1.48 14.83 18.22
C SER A 22 2.10 13.95 17.12
N PHE A 23 2.39 14.52 15.95
CA PHE A 23 3.12 13.82 14.88
C PHE A 23 4.58 13.54 15.26
N MET A 24 5.20 14.42 16.05
CA MET A 24 6.58 14.24 16.54
C MET A 24 6.71 13.31 17.74
N ASP A 25 5.60 12.81 18.28
CA ASP A 25 5.65 11.81 19.37
C ASP A 25 6.25 10.49 18.83
N SER A 26 7.19 9.91 19.57
CA SER A 26 7.91 8.68 19.17
C SER A 26 6.97 7.54 18.79
N HIS A 27 5.81 7.45 19.46
CA HIS A 27 4.77 6.47 19.14
C HIS A 27 4.11 6.72 17.78
N SER A 28 3.79 7.99 17.48
CA SER A 28 3.18 8.36 16.18
C SER A 28 4.13 8.11 15.02
N MET A 29 5.42 8.40 15.18
CA MET A 29 6.43 8.10 14.16
C MET A 29 6.55 6.61 13.87
N THR A 30 6.50 5.77 14.89
CA THR A 30 6.51 4.31 14.72
C THR A 30 5.30 3.83 13.92
N LEU A 31 4.12 4.35 14.20
CA LEU A 31 2.89 4.01 13.48
C LEU A 31 2.92 4.49 12.01
N VAL A 32 3.49 5.67 11.75
CA VAL A 32 3.67 6.18 10.37
C VAL A 32 4.64 5.32 9.58
N VAL A 33 5.77 4.92 10.16
CA VAL A 33 6.73 4.02 9.51
C VAL A 33 6.08 2.66 9.24
N ALA A 34 5.34 2.10 10.20
CA ALA A 34 4.60 0.86 10.02
C ALA A 34 3.56 0.98 8.90
N LEU A 35 2.85 2.11 8.82
CA LEU A 35 1.88 2.38 7.76
C LEU A 35 2.54 2.39 6.38
N ILE A 36 3.68 3.07 6.24
CA ILE A 36 4.43 3.12 4.98
C ILE A 36 4.88 1.72 4.56
N LEU A 37 5.40 0.91 5.49
CA LEU A 37 5.82 -0.46 5.20
C LEU A 37 4.63 -1.35 4.77
N LEU A 38 3.48 -1.20 5.41
CA LEU A 38 2.26 -1.90 5.01
C LEU A 38 1.77 -1.45 3.63
N MET A 39 1.81 -0.16 3.31
CA MET A 39 1.46 0.35 1.99
C MET A 39 2.39 -0.19 0.90
N MET A 40 3.69 -0.29 1.18
CA MET A 40 4.64 -0.94 0.26
C MET A 40 4.32 -2.43 0.07
N GLY A 41 3.95 -3.12 1.15
CA GLY A 41 3.49 -4.51 1.09
C GLY A 41 2.23 -4.68 0.23
N SER A 42 1.23 -3.81 0.40
CA SER A 42 0.01 -3.79 -0.42
C SER A 42 0.34 -3.58 -1.91
N ALA A 43 1.18 -2.59 -2.22
CA ALA A 43 1.64 -2.32 -3.58
C ALA A 43 2.37 -3.53 -4.19
N PHE A 44 3.20 -4.22 -3.41
CA PHE A 44 3.92 -5.42 -3.83
C PHE A 44 2.96 -6.57 -4.16
N PHE A 45 1.99 -6.87 -3.30
CA PHE A 45 1.00 -7.93 -3.55
C PHE A 45 0.13 -7.60 -4.76
N SER A 46 -0.35 -6.36 -4.88
CA SER A 46 -1.16 -5.90 -6.01
C SER A 46 -0.42 -5.96 -7.35
N ALA A 47 0.86 -5.57 -7.35
CA ALA A 47 1.71 -5.67 -8.54
C ALA A 47 2.00 -7.13 -8.91
N THR A 48 2.25 -8.00 -7.93
CA THR A 48 2.49 -9.44 -8.13
C THR A 48 1.28 -10.12 -8.76
N GLU A 49 0.10 -9.91 -8.18
CA GLU A 49 -1.17 -10.43 -8.73
C GLU A 49 -1.34 -10.04 -10.19
N THR A 50 -1.12 -8.76 -10.51
CA THR A 50 -1.32 -8.23 -11.86
C THR A 50 -0.26 -8.73 -12.83
N ALA A 51 1.01 -8.80 -12.42
CA ALA A 51 2.08 -9.33 -13.25
C ALA A 51 1.81 -10.78 -13.66
N PHE A 52 1.47 -11.64 -12.70
CA PHE A 52 1.21 -13.05 -12.98
C PHE A 52 -0.10 -13.31 -13.75
N SER A 53 -1.12 -12.45 -13.60
CA SER A 53 -2.35 -12.54 -14.39
C SER A 53 -2.18 -12.04 -15.84
N SER A 54 -1.26 -11.10 -16.08
CA SER A 54 -0.99 -10.52 -17.41
C SER A 54 0.18 -11.18 -18.15
N LEU A 55 0.80 -12.19 -17.55
CA LEU A 55 2.03 -12.82 -18.01
C LEU A 55 1.83 -13.67 -19.28
N ASN A 56 2.75 -13.55 -20.24
CA ASN A 56 2.81 -14.44 -21.37
C ASN A 56 3.59 -15.73 -21.02
N LYS A 57 2.85 -16.78 -20.63
CA LYS A 57 3.45 -18.08 -20.22
C LYS A 57 4.38 -18.70 -21.28
N PRO A 58 4.05 -18.74 -22.60
CA PRO A 58 4.96 -19.20 -23.65
C PRO A 58 6.29 -18.45 -23.70
N ARG A 59 6.26 -17.14 -23.60
CA ARG A 59 7.47 -16.29 -23.60
C ARG A 59 8.35 -16.60 -22.38
N LEU A 60 7.74 -16.70 -21.20
CA LEU A 60 8.47 -17.05 -19.98
C LEU A 60 9.10 -18.44 -20.05
N LYS A 61 8.41 -19.40 -20.65
CA LYS A 61 8.93 -20.76 -20.89
C LYS A 61 10.16 -20.75 -21.80
N ASN A 62 10.16 -19.95 -22.87
CA ASN A 62 11.31 -19.81 -23.75
C ASN A 62 12.52 -19.23 -23.01
N MET A 63 12.32 -18.16 -22.23
CA MET A 63 13.38 -17.58 -21.39
C MET A 63 13.93 -18.57 -20.34
N ALA A 64 13.09 -19.44 -19.81
CA ALA A 64 13.50 -20.50 -18.90
C ALA A 64 14.33 -21.58 -19.62
N ALA A 65 13.99 -21.92 -20.87
CA ALA A 65 14.72 -22.87 -21.71
C ALA A 65 16.11 -22.33 -22.13
N GLU A 66 16.26 -21.01 -22.31
CA GLU A 66 17.53 -20.32 -22.56
C GLU A 66 18.50 -20.31 -21.38
N GLY A 67 18.13 -20.95 -20.24
CA GLY A 67 18.99 -21.11 -19.06
C GLY A 67 18.82 -20.05 -17.99
N ASN A 68 17.83 -19.16 -18.11
CA ASN A 68 17.53 -18.17 -17.08
C ASN A 68 16.86 -18.84 -15.87
N LYS A 69 17.63 -19.01 -14.78
CA LYS A 69 17.16 -19.66 -13.54
C LYS A 69 15.95 -18.94 -12.90
N LYS A 70 15.94 -17.62 -12.94
CA LYS A 70 14.83 -16.82 -12.39
C LYS A 70 13.55 -16.97 -13.23
N ALA A 71 13.69 -17.00 -14.56
CA ALA A 71 12.57 -17.25 -15.44
C ALA A 71 11.98 -18.65 -15.25
N LYS A 72 12.83 -19.66 -14.96
CA LYS A 72 12.39 -21.01 -14.62
C LYS A 72 11.57 -21.05 -13.33
N LEU A 73 11.99 -20.28 -12.32
CA LEU A 73 11.28 -20.21 -11.05
C LEU A 73 9.93 -19.46 -11.21
N ALA A 74 9.95 -18.32 -11.93
CA ALA A 74 8.73 -17.58 -12.26
C ALA A 74 7.74 -18.44 -13.07
N TYR A 75 8.24 -19.25 -14.02
CA TYR A 75 7.41 -20.18 -14.79
C TYR A 75 6.75 -21.22 -13.90
N LYS A 76 7.51 -21.83 -12.97
CA LYS A 76 6.97 -22.78 -11.99
C LYS A 76 5.88 -22.17 -11.09
N LEU A 77 6.07 -20.93 -10.66
CA LEU A 77 5.03 -20.18 -9.92
C LEU A 77 3.79 -19.92 -10.78
N ALA A 78 3.98 -19.61 -12.07
CA ALA A 78 2.90 -19.40 -13.02
C ALA A 78 2.14 -20.70 -13.39
N GLU A 79 2.75 -21.88 -13.21
CA GLU A 79 2.05 -23.17 -13.33
C GLU A 79 1.08 -23.39 -12.16
N ASN A 80 1.44 -22.95 -10.94
CA ASN A 80 0.60 -23.03 -9.74
C ASN A 80 -0.16 -21.70 -9.52
N TYR A 81 -0.77 -21.18 -10.58
CA TYR A 81 -1.37 -19.87 -10.61
C TYR A 81 -2.44 -19.65 -9.53
N ASP A 82 -3.33 -20.62 -9.33
CA ASP A 82 -4.44 -20.51 -8.39
C ASP A 82 -3.97 -20.39 -6.94
N GLU A 83 -2.94 -21.15 -6.57
CA GLU A 83 -2.31 -21.09 -5.25
C GLU A 83 -1.59 -19.75 -5.03
N LEU A 84 -0.86 -19.28 -6.05
CA LEU A 84 -0.16 -18.01 -6.02
C LEU A 84 -1.14 -16.85 -5.84
N ILE A 85 -2.19 -16.80 -6.66
CA ILE A 85 -3.19 -15.70 -6.59
C ILE A 85 -3.95 -15.74 -5.27
N SER A 86 -4.35 -16.91 -4.79
CA SER A 86 -5.04 -17.04 -3.50
C SER A 86 -4.16 -16.52 -2.36
N SER A 87 -2.90 -16.89 -2.32
CA SER A 87 -1.95 -16.44 -1.29
C SER A 87 -1.71 -14.93 -1.37
N THR A 88 -1.54 -14.40 -2.58
CA THR A 88 -1.32 -12.97 -2.83
C THR A 88 -2.53 -12.15 -2.41
N LEU A 89 -3.75 -12.62 -2.73
CA LEU A 89 -5.00 -11.95 -2.37
C LEU A 89 -5.20 -11.90 -0.85
N VAL A 90 -4.95 -13.02 -0.16
CA VAL A 90 -5.01 -13.05 1.32
C VAL A 90 -3.97 -12.12 1.92
N GLY A 91 -2.73 -12.15 1.45
CA GLY A 91 -1.66 -11.25 1.90
C GLY A 91 -2.01 -9.79 1.72
N ASN A 92 -2.53 -9.41 0.54
CA ASN A 92 -2.98 -8.04 0.25
C ASN A 92 -4.09 -7.59 1.20
N ASN A 93 -5.10 -8.44 1.43
CA ASN A 93 -6.19 -8.11 2.34
C ASN A 93 -5.72 -7.91 3.79
N VAL A 94 -4.85 -8.79 4.29
CA VAL A 94 -4.28 -8.67 5.64
C VAL A 94 -3.53 -7.35 5.80
N VAL A 95 -2.67 -7.01 4.83
CA VAL A 95 -1.89 -5.78 4.85
C VAL A 95 -2.79 -4.54 4.77
N ASN A 96 -3.82 -4.55 3.94
CA ASN A 96 -4.76 -3.44 3.81
C ASN A 96 -5.60 -3.21 5.08
N ILE A 97 -6.06 -4.28 5.72
CA ILE A 97 -6.77 -4.20 7.00
C ILE A 97 -5.84 -3.62 8.08
N ALA A 98 -4.61 -4.12 8.19
CA ALA A 98 -3.63 -3.62 9.14
C ALA A 98 -3.30 -2.14 8.89
N ALA A 99 -3.09 -1.73 7.63
CA ALA A 99 -2.82 -0.35 7.25
C ALA A 99 -3.98 0.58 7.62
N THR A 100 -5.22 0.18 7.33
CA THR A 100 -6.41 0.96 7.67
C THR A 100 -6.59 1.09 9.18
N THR A 101 -6.32 0.03 9.93
CA THR A 101 -6.40 0.04 11.40
C THR A 101 -5.37 1.01 11.99
N ILE A 102 -4.11 0.92 11.56
CA ILE A 102 -3.04 1.83 12.02
C ILE A 102 -3.35 3.28 11.60
N GLY A 103 -3.82 3.49 10.38
CA GLY A 103 -4.26 4.79 9.90
C GLY A 103 -5.37 5.37 10.80
N THR A 104 -6.35 4.57 11.18
CA THR A 104 -7.44 5.01 12.07
C THR A 104 -6.91 5.41 13.45
N LEU A 105 -5.99 4.64 14.03
CA LEU A 105 -5.36 4.98 15.30
C LEU A 105 -4.63 6.33 15.25
N LEU A 106 -3.89 6.58 14.17
CA LEU A 106 -3.21 7.86 13.95
C LEU A 106 -4.19 9.03 13.87
N PHE A 107 -5.20 8.92 13.01
CA PHE A 107 -6.16 10.01 12.81
C PHE A 107 -7.03 10.27 14.03
N VAL A 108 -7.43 9.23 14.76
CA VAL A 108 -8.16 9.40 16.04
C VAL A 108 -7.27 10.07 17.08
N GLY A 109 -5.99 9.72 17.15
CA GLY A 109 -5.02 10.39 18.02
C GLY A 109 -4.86 11.88 17.72
N TRP A 110 -4.95 12.27 16.45
CA TRP A 110 -4.75 13.67 16.01
C TRP A 110 -6.03 14.52 16.03
N LEU A 111 -7.15 13.98 15.55
CA LEU A 111 -8.41 14.70 15.34
C LEU A 111 -9.50 14.35 16.37
N GLY A 112 -9.25 13.42 17.28
CA GLY A 112 -10.24 13.01 18.28
C GLY A 112 -11.46 12.30 17.67
N SER A 113 -12.66 12.69 18.07
CA SER A 113 -13.92 12.02 17.68
C SER A 113 -14.17 11.97 16.17
N ASN A 114 -13.71 12.95 15.41
CA ASN A 114 -13.88 13.01 13.95
C ASN A 114 -12.79 12.24 13.19
N GLY A 115 -11.75 11.79 13.88
CA GLY A 115 -10.58 11.13 13.29
C GLY A 115 -10.93 9.85 12.53
N ALA A 116 -11.86 9.05 13.03
CA ALA A 116 -12.25 7.80 12.39
C ALA A 116 -12.87 8.02 10.99
N THR A 117 -13.76 9.00 10.85
CA THR A 117 -14.40 9.34 9.56
C THR A 117 -13.40 9.87 8.56
N VAL A 118 -12.53 10.81 8.99
CA VAL A 118 -11.48 11.38 8.15
C VAL A 118 -10.48 10.30 7.72
N SER A 119 -10.08 9.43 8.66
CA SER A 119 -9.21 8.29 8.36
C SER A 119 -9.80 7.39 7.29
N THR A 120 -11.06 7.01 7.41
CA THR A 120 -11.71 6.12 6.44
C THR A 120 -11.63 6.69 5.02
N ILE A 121 -11.98 7.95 4.83
CA ILE A 121 -11.94 8.61 3.52
C ILE A 121 -10.49 8.68 3.02
N PHE A 122 -9.58 9.16 3.85
CA PHE A 122 -8.18 9.36 3.48
C PHE A 122 -7.49 8.03 3.15
N MET A 123 -7.62 7.02 4.03
CA MET A 123 -7.01 5.72 3.84
C MET A 123 -7.58 4.99 2.63
N THR A 124 -8.89 5.11 2.36
CA THR A 124 -9.49 4.53 1.15
C THR A 124 -8.85 5.09 -0.11
N VAL A 125 -8.72 6.42 -0.22
CA VAL A 125 -8.12 7.06 -1.40
C VAL A 125 -6.65 6.67 -1.54
N ILE A 126 -5.87 6.76 -0.46
CA ILE A 126 -4.44 6.44 -0.47
C ILE A 126 -4.21 4.96 -0.83
N THR A 127 -4.95 4.04 -0.21
CA THR A 127 -4.81 2.60 -0.49
C THR A 127 -5.20 2.27 -1.93
N LEU A 128 -6.29 2.84 -2.45
CA LEU A 128 -6.68 2.63 -3.84
C LEU A 128 -5.64 3.16 -4.82
N VAL A 129 -5.15 4.39 -4.62
CA VAL A 129 -4.22 5.02 -5.57
C VAL A 129 -2.83 4.38 -5.49
N PHE A 130 -2.24 4.30 -4.30
CA PHE A 130 -0.86 3.87 -4.11
C PHE A 130 -0.71 2.37 -3.83
N GLY A 131 -1.69 1.73 -3.19
CA GLY A 131 -1.66 0.30 -2.86
C GLY A 131 -2.18 -0.59 -3.99
N GLU A 132 -3.06 -0.08 -4.87
CA GLU A 132 -3.70 -0.91 -5.89
C GLU A 132 -3.53 -0.37 -7.31
N ILE A 133 -4.06 0.81 -7.65
CA ILE A 133 -4.15 1.27 -9.03
C ILE A 133 -2.76 1.49 -9.65
N THR A 134 -1.90 2.25 -8.98
CA THR A 134 -0.56 2.58 -9.49
C THR A 134 0.32 1.33 -9.64
N PRO A 135 0.45 0.44 -8.63
CA PRO A 135 1.25 -0.77 -8.77
C PRO A 135 0.72 -1.72 -9.85
N LYS A 136 -0.60 -1.88 -9.95
CA LYS A 136 -1.23 -2.71 -10.99
C LYS A 136 -0.98 -2.16 -12.39
N SER A 137 -1.03 -0.84 -12.57
CA SER A 137 -0.73 -0.20 -13.84
C SER A 137 0.72 -0.43 -14.27
N LEU A 138 1.68 -0.21 -13.37
CA LEU A 138 3.11 -0.44 -13.64
C LEU A 138 3.42 -1.92 -13.93
N ALA A 139 2.81 -2.84 -13.20
CA ALA A 139 3.03 -4.27 -13.40
C ALA A 139 2.51 -4.78 -14.75
N LYS A 140 1.48 -4.13 -15.33
CA LYS A 140 0.95 -4.46 -16.66
C LYS A 140 1.88 -4.08 -17.80
N GLU A 141 2.70 -3.06 -17.64
CA GLU A 141 3.62 -2.60 -18.69
C GLU A 141 4.77 -3.59 -18.94
N CYS A 142 5.27 -4.24 -17.88
CA CYS A 142 6.40 -5.16 -17.98
C CYS A 142 6.20 -6.41 -17.10
N PRO A 143 5.16 -7.24 -17.34
CA PRO A 143 4.78 -8.32 -16.45
C PRO A 143 5.86 -9.40 -16.32
N GLU A 144 6.57 -9.75 -17.41
CA GLU A 144 7.62 -10.77 -17.36
C GLU A 144 8.84 -10.31 -16.54
N LYS A 145 9.26 -9.05 -16.71
CA LYS A 145 10.38 -8.50 -15.93
C LYS A 145 10.06 -8.46 -14.44
N PHE A 146 8.83 -8.05 -14.11
CA PHE A 146 8.37 -8.00 -12.73
C PHE A 146 8.30 -9.41 -12.13
N ALA A 147 7.68 -10.37 -12.82
CA ALA A 147 7.58 -11.76 -12.38
C ALA A 147 8.96 -12.40 -12.14
N ILE A 148 9.93 -12.17 -13.03
CA ILE A 148 11.31 -12.65 -12.89
C ILE A 148 12.04 -11.99 -11.70
N THR A 149 11.70 -10.74 -11.36
CA THR A 149 12.31 -10.03 -10.23
C THR A 149 11.76 -10.51 -8.89
N VAL A 150 10.47 -10.84 -8.84
CA VAL A 150 9.76 -11.26 -7.61
C VAL A 150 9.91 -12.75 -7.31
N ALA A 151 10.19 -13.58 -8.31
CA ALA A 151 10.26 -15.03 -8.20
C ALA A 151 11.50 -15.64 -7.49
N PRO A 152 12.61 -14.94 -7.18
CA PRO A 152 13.75 -15.55 -6.44
C PRO A 152 13.48 -15.72 -4.97
#